data_672e17250fb1ec8a2deac521149e3b35
#
_entry.id   672e17250fb1ec8a2deac521149e3b35
#
_cell.length_a   1.000
_cell.length_b   1.000
_cell.length_c   1.000
_cell.angle_alpha   90.00
_cell.angle_beta   90.00
_cell.angle_gamma   90.00
#
_symmetry.space_group_name_H-M   'P 1'
#
loop_
_entity.id
_entity.type
_entity.pdbx_description
1 polymer ?
#
loop_
_entity_poly.entity_id
_entity_poly.type
_entity_poly.pdbx_seq_one_letter_code
_entity_poly.pdbx_strand_id
1 'polypeptide(L)'
;MQDLEDAPASAELAATTAALLGEVDHRVKNNLQLIASMILLQQRRTEDEAARRALKSVLERVNAVATVHRRLFQGDPHLFEAADFLRDLTGDLAASAGRDDLQIELDLTPVAIPAASAAAFALVASELLANALKHAFPPGVGGRIVVRLTDEGAVCVLTIADDGIGMGAEAAGFGLTLAGLLAQQLHARLETAPADPLSDRPGVRATVRVPMPRSGGG
;
A
#
# COMPACT_ATOMS: atom_id res chain seq x y z
N MET A 1 -24.42 42.19 -20.78
CA MET A 1 -25.63 41.32 -20.74
C MET A 1 -25.32 40.03 -21.51
N GLN A 2 -24.12 39.40 -21.22
CA GLN A 2 -23.62 38.19 -21.88
C GLN A 2 -23.22 37.08 -20.90
N ASP A 3 -23.29 37.35 -19.57
CA ASP A 3 -22.80 36.42 -18.56
C ASP A 3 -23.87 35.44 -18.01
N LEU A 4 -25.06 35.38 -18.57
CA LEU A 4 -26.17 34.54 -18.08
C LEU A 4 -26.48 33.31 -18.94
N GLU A 5 -25.83 33.13 -20.09
CA GLU A 5 -26.09 31.98 -20.99
C GLU A 5 -25.08 30.82 -20.83
N ASP A 6 -23.90 31.03 -20.20
CA ASP A 6 -22.86 29.99 -20.07
C ASP A 6 -23.03 29.09 -18.81
N ALA A 7 -23.85 29.48 -17.86
CA ALA A 7 -24.05 28.72 -16.61
C ALA A 7 -24.71 27.35 -16.79
N PRO A 8 -25.76 27.17 -17.64
CA PRO A 8 -26.37 25.83 -17.81
C PRO A 8 -25.49 24.85 -18.57
N ALA A 9 -24.71 25.30 -19.55
CA ALA A 9 -23.83 24.46 -20.34
C ALA A 9 -22.65 23.90 -19.50
N SER A 10 -22.11 24.71 -18.60
CA SER A 10 -21.04 24.28 -17.68
C SER A 10 -21.54 23.28 -16.64
N ALA A 11 -22.76 23.41 -16.13
CA ALA A 11 -23.38 22.49 -15.20
C ALA A 11 -23.70 21.16 -15.87
N GLU A 12 -24.16 21.14 -17.09
CA GLU A 12 -24.48 19.94 -17.88
C GLU A 12 -23.19 19.19 -18.25
N LEU A 13 -22.12 19.89 -18.61
CA LEU A 13 -20.82 19.31 -18.86
C LEU A 13 -20.24 18.68 -17.59
N ALA A 14 -20.33 19.35 -16.44
CA ALA A 14 -19.88 18.82 -15.16
C ALA A 14 -20.67 17.58 -14.75
N ALA A 15 -21.99 17.56 -14.92
CA ALA A 15 -22.84 16.41 -14.63
C ALA A 15 -22.49 15.21 -15.53
N THR A 16 -22.28 15.45 -16.83
CA THR A 16 -21.88 14.42 -17.79
C THR A 16 -20.51 13.84 -17.46
N THR A 17 -19.56 14.70 -17.13
CA THR A 17 -18.20 14.28 -16.71
C THR A 17 -18.25 13.45 -15.44
N ALA A 18 -19.03 13.85 -14.43
CA ALA A 18 -19.21 13.10 -13.19
C ALA A 18 -19.85 11.71 -13.44
N ALA A 19 -20.84 11.63 -14.33
CA ALA A 19 -21.47 10.37 -14.71
C ALA A 19 -20.49 9.43 -15.42
N LEU A 20 -19.68 9.93 -16.35
CA LEU A 20 -18.65 9.16 -17.04
C LEU A 20 -17.57 8.66 -16.07
N LEU A 21 -17.11 9.49 -15.15
CA LEU A 21 -16.16 9.09 -14.11
C LEU A 21 -16.75 8.00 -13.23
N GLY A 22 -18.00 8.10 -12.82
CA GLY A 22 -18.70 7.08 -12.05
C GLY A 22 -18.82 5.74 -12.79
N GLU A 23 -19.05 5.76 -14.12
CA GLU A 23 -19.08 4.55 -14.93
C GLU A 23 -17.70 3.89 -15.03
N VAL A 24 -16.65 4.70 -15.22
CA VAL A 24 -15.26 4.21 -15.25
C VAL A 24 -14.89 3.56 -13.92
N ASP A 25 -15.21 4.21 -12.79
CA ASP A 25 -15.00 3.66 -11.45
C ASP A 25 -15.66 2.29 -11.28
N HIS A 26 -16.95 2.21 -11.63
CA HIS A 26 -17.70 0.97 -11.51
C HIS A 26 -17.11 -0.16 -12.38
N ARG A 27 -16.65 0.16 -13.59
CA ARG A 27 -16.00 -0.82 -14.49
C ARG A 27 -14.64 -1.29 -13.94
N VAL A 28 -13.79 -0.38 -13.44
CA VAL A 28 -12.50 -0.75 -12.85
C VAL A 28 -12.69 -1.62 -11.61
N LYS A 29 -13.61 -1.26 -10.73
CA LYS A 29 -13.97 -2.07 -9.55
C LYS A 29 -14.41 -3.47 -9.95
N ASN A 30 -15.32 -3.60 -10.93
CA ASN A 30 -15.80 -4.91 -11.41
C ASN A 30 -14.65 -5.73 -12.02
N ASN A 31 -13.76 -5.11 -12.80
CA ASN A 31 -12.61 -5.80 -13.40
C ASN A 31 -11.65 -6.32 -12.33
N LEU A 32 -11.34 -5.51 -11.30
CA LEU A 32 -10.47 -5.93 -10.20
C LEU A 32 -11.11 -7.08 -9.38
N GLN A 33 -12.43 -7.04 -9.15
CA GLN A 33 -13.15 -8.13 -8.49
C GLN A 33 -13.16 -9.43 -9.31
N LEU A 34 -13.30 -9.34 -10.65
CA LEU A 34 -13.21 -10.49 -11.53
C LEU A 34 -11.80 -11.11 -11.50
N ILE A 35 -10.75 -10.28 -11.59
CA ILE A 35 -9.36 -10.73 -11.51
C ILE A 35 -9.11 -11.43 -10.16
N ALA A 36 -9.53 -10.83 -9.05
CA ALA A 36 -9.40 -11.42 -7.72
C ALA A 36 -10.12 -12.76 -7.61
N SER A 37 -11.33 -12.86 -8.17
CA SER A 37 -12.12 -14.12 -8.19
C SER A 37 -11.44 -15.21 -9.01
N MET A 38 -10.85 -14.86 -10.18
CA MET A 38 -10.13 -15.82 -11.01
C MET A 38 -8.88 -16.34 -10.28
N ILE A 39 -8.11 -15.45 -9.65
CA ILE A 39 -6.92 -15.83 -8.86
C ILE A 39 -7.33 -16.75 -7.71
N LEU A 40 -8.41 -16.43 -6.99
CA LEU A 40 -8.91 -17.25 -5.89
C LEU A 40 -9.35 -18.65 -6.35
N LEU A 41 -10.05 -18.75 -7.49
CA LEU A 41 -10.41 -20.02 -8.10
C LEU A 41 -9.19 -20.85 -8.49
N GLN A 42 -8.19 -20.20 -9.11
CA GLN A 42 -6.97 -20.88 -9.48
C GLN A 42 -6.19 -21.35 -8.26
N GLN A 43 -6.11 -20.53 -7.20
CA GLN A 43 -5.49 -20.90 -5.93
C GLN A 43 -6.12 -22.16 -5.31
N ARG A 44 -7.46 -22.26 -5.33
CA ARG A 44 -8.19 -23.42 -4.81
C ARG A 44 -7.96 -24.71 -5.60
N ARG A 45 -7.66 -24.60 -6.90
CA ARG A 45 -7.39 -25.75 -7.79
C ARG A 45 -5.93 -26.15 -7.83
N THR A 46 -5.03 -25.33 -7.30
CA THR A 46 -3.60 -25.55 -7.33
C THR A 46 -3.20 -26.45 -6.16
N GLU A 47 -2.61 -27.59 -6.45
CA GLU A 47 -2.12 -28.55 -5.45
C GLU A 47 -0.72 -28.18 -4.93
N ASP A 48 0.10 -27.56 -5.79
CA ASP A 48 1.44 -27.12 -5.43
C ASP A 48 1.40 -25.95 -4.43
N GLU A 49 1.99 -26.18 -3.27
CA GLU A 49 2.01 -25.21 -2.17
C GLU A 49 2.80 -23.93 -2.50
N ALA A 50 3.85 -24.01 -3.29
CA ALA A 50 4.62 -22.83 -3.67
C ALA A 50 3.81 -21.96 -4.65
N ALA A 51 3.16 -22.58 -5.64
CA ALA A 51 2.28 -21.89 -6.56
C ALA A 51 1.06 -21.30 -5.84
N ARG A 52 0.48 -22.00 -4.84
CA ARG A 52 -0.65 -21.50 -4.05
C ARG A 52 -0.27 -20.28 -3.23
N ARG A 53 0.94 -20.25 -2.62
CA ARG A 53 1.48 -19.08 -1.92
C ARG A 53 1.73 -17.91 -2.87
N ALA A 54 2.26 -18.16 -4.06
CA ALA A 54 2.46 -17.14 -5.08
C ALA A 54 1.13 -16.50 -5.51
N LEU A 55 0.09 -17.31 -5.77
CA LEU A 55 -1.25 -16.82 -6.11
C LEU A 55 -1.87 -16.00 -4.97
N LYS A 56 -1.68 -16.41 -3.70
CA LYS A 56 -2.11 -15.64 -2.54
C LYS A 56 -1.47 -14.25 -2.53
N SER A 57 -0.16 -14.18 -2.77
CA SER A 57 0.56 -12.90 -2.83
C SER A 57 0.07 -12.00 -3.97
N VAL A 58 -0.24 -12.57 -5.15
CA VAL A 58 -0.84 -11.80 -6.26
C VAL A 58 -2.23 -11.28 -5.88
N LEU A 59 -3.05 -12.08 -5.20
CA LEU A 59 -4.38 -11.68 -4.74
C LEU A 59 -4.29 -10.52 -3.73
N GLU A 60 -3.37 -10.59 -2.77
CA GLU A 60 -3.11 -9.52 -1.80
C GLU A 60 -2.80 -8.18 -2.51
N ARG A 61 -1.98 -8.21 -3.57
CA ARG A 61 -1.65 -7.03 -4.40
C ARG A 61 -2.85 -6.47 -5.16
N VAL A 62 -3.64 -7.33 -5.79
CA VAL A 62 -4.87 -6.92 -6.49
C VAL A 62 -5.83 -6.24 -5.51
N ASN A 63 -6.00 -6.79 -4.31
CA ASN A 63 -6.86 -6.21 -3.28
C ASN A 63 -6.34 -4.85 -2.78
N ALA A 64 -5.01 -4.68 -2.62
CA ALA A 64 -4.42 -3.40 -2.26
C ALA A 64 -4.73 -2.33 -3.32
N VAL A 65 -4.54 -2.64 -4.61
CA VAL A 65 -4.88 -1.72 -5.72
C VAL A 65 -6.37 -1.40 -5.75
N ALA A 66 -7.24 -2.40 -5.55
CA ALA A 66 -8.69 -2.21 -5.50
C ALA A 66 -9.12 -1.28 -4.33
N THR A 67 -8.43 -1.38 -3.19
CA THR A 67 -8.69 -0.50 -2.04
C THR A 67 -8.26 0.93 -2.32
N VAL A 68 -7.10 1.14 -2.95
CA VAL A 68 -6.65 2.48 -3.39
C VAL A 68 -7.67 3.09 -4.35
N HIS A 69 -8.06 2.34 -5.38
CA HIS A 69 -9.01 2.81 -6.37
C HIS A 69 -10.33 3.26 -5.71
N ARG A 70 -10.89 2.43 -4.81
CA ARG A 70 -12.11 2.77 -4.09
C ARG A 70 -11.97 4.06 -3.26
N ARG A 71 -10.82 4.26 -2.58
CA ARG A 71 -10.59 5.45 -1.75
C ARG A 71 -10.46 6.72 -2.58
N LEU A 72 -9.78 6.66 -3.72
CA LEU A 72 -9.63 7.81 -4.62
C LEU A 72 -10.98 8.31 -5.18
N PHE A 73 -11.93 7.39 -5.41
CA PHE A 73 -13.27 7.77 -5.89
C PHE A 73 -14.24 8.20 -4.78
N GLN A 74 -13.93 7.94 -3.51
CA GLN A 74 -14.73 8.36 -2.35
C GLN A 74 -14.24 9.65 -1.70
N GLY A 75 -13.02 10.08 -2.01
CA GLY A 75 -12.35 11.26 -1.46
C GLY A 75 -12.02 12.31 -2.50
N ASP A 76 -10.96 13.07 -2.22
CA ASP A 76 -10.40 14.02 -3.20
C ASP A 76 -9.77 13.22 -4.36
N PRO A 77 -10.15 13.47 -5.62
CA PRO A 77 -9.61 12.75 -6.78
C PRO A 77 -8.12 13.03 -7.03
N HIS A 78 -7.55 14.04 -6.40
CA HIS A 78 -6.15 14.44 -6.56
C HIS A 78 -5.26 14.01 -5.41
N LEU A 79 -5.83 13.67 -4.25
CA LEU A 79 -5.12 13.37 -3.02
C LEU A 79 -5.52 12.00 -2.46
N PHE A 80 -4.56 11.32 -1.85
CA PHE A 80 -4.75 10.02 -1.22
C PHE A 80 -4.26 10.08 0.23
N GLU A 81 -5.17 9.80 1.17
CA GLU A 81 -4.90 9.79 2.60
C GLU A 81 -4.11 8.54 2.99
N ALA A 82 -2.78 8.70 3.04
CA ALA A 82 -1.86 7.58 3.23
C ALA A 82 -1.96 6.96 4.65
N ALA A 83 -2.17 7.78 5.68
CA ALA A 83 -2.29 7.30 7.07
C ALA A 83 -3.52 6.40 7.26
N ASP A 84 -4.68 6.79 6.74
CA ASP A 84 -5.90 6.02 6.85
C ASP A 84 -5.81 4.71 6.06
N PHE A 85 -5.17 4.76 4.88
CA PHE A 85 -4.90 3.55 4.11
C PHE A 85 -4.00 2.58 4.88
N LEU A 86 -2.90 3.06 5.48
CA LEU A 86 -1.98 2.21 6.25
C LEU A 86 -2.66 1.57 7.46
N ARG A 87 -3.58 2.28 8.11
CA ARG A 87 -4.34 1.74 9.25
C ARG A 87 -5.20 0.55 8.81
N ASP A 88 -5.95 0.69 7.72
CA ASP A 88 -6.79 -0.38 7.20
C ASP A 88 -5.95 -1.56 6.67
N LEU A 89 -4.91 -1.26 5.88
CA LEU A 89 -4.00 -2.28 5.34
C LEU A 89 -3.39 -3.13 6.46
N THR A 90 -2.94 -2.47 7.53
CA THR A 90 -2.33 -3.16 8.68
C THR A 90 -3.34 -4.06 9.37
N GLY A 91 -4.58 -3.59 9.58
CA GLY A 91 -5.65 -4.39 10.16
C GLY A 91 -5.99 -5.63 9.31
N ASP A 92 -6.12 -5.45 8.01
CA ASP A 92 -6.45 -6.54 7.07
C ASP A 92 -5.34 -7.60 7.00
N LEU A 93 -4.08 -7.18 6.92
CA LEU A 93 -2.94 -8.10 6.86
C LEU A 93 -2.71 -8.82 8.19
N ALA A 94 -2.88 -8.14 9.33
CA ALA A 94 -2.80 -8.75 10.65
C ALA A 94 -3.86 -9.83 10.82
N ALA A 95 -5.11 -9.52 10.48
CA ALA A 95 -6.21 -10.49 10.51
C ALA A 95 -5.96 -11.70 9.59
N SER A 96 -5.43 -11.46 8.39
CA SER A 96 -5.08 -12.53 7.43
C SER A 96 -3.91 -13.39 7.88
N ALA A 97 -2.99 -12.84 8.67
CA ALA A 97 -1.82 -13.55 9.19
C ALA A 97 -2.21 -14.54 10.31
N GLY A 98 -3.27 -14.24 11.09
CA GLY A 98 -3.75 -15.10 12.18
C GLY A 98 -2.69 -15.29 13.27
N ARG A 99 -1.88 -14.25 13.55
CA ARG A 99 -0.75 -14.27 14.48
C ARG A 99 -1.06 -13.37 15.69
N ASP A 100 -1.70 -13.94 16.70
CA ASP A 100 -2.05 -13.25 17.96
C ASP A 100 -0.82 -12.96 18.85
N ASP A 101 0.31 -13.56 18.52
CA ASP A 101 1.60 -13.40 19.19
C ASP A 101 2.40 -12.18 18.68
N LEU A 102 1.92 -11.47 17.67
CA LEU A 102 2.56 -10.27 17.11
C LEU A 102 1.85 -9.00 17.58
N GLN A 103 2.63 -8.03 18.02
CA GLN A 103 2.16 -6.68 18.33
C GLN A 103 2.46 -5.75 17.16
N ILE A 104 1.46 -5.03 16.67
CA ILE A 104 1.64 -4.04 15.61
C ILE A 104 1.33 -2.66 16.16
N GLU A 105 2.32 -1.79 16.12
CA GLU A 105 2.20 -0.40 16.55
C GLU A 105 2.12 0.54 15.35
N LEU A 106 1.18 1.48 15.39
CA LEU A 106 0.99 2.48 14.35
C LEU A 106 1.35 3.87 14.89
N ASP A 107 2.32 4.50 14.25
CA ASP A 107 2.72 5.90 14.49
C ASP A 107 2.55 6.66 13.18
N LEU A 108 1.32 7.12 12.92
CA LEU A 108 0.90 7.64 11.63
C LEU A 108 0.53 9.12 11.72
N THR A 109 1.38 9.97 11.16
CA THR A 109 1.03 11.36 10.90
C THR A 109 0.07 11.43 9.70
N PRO A 110 -1.02 12.20 9.75
CA PRO A 110 -1.88 12.44 8.60
C PRO A 110 -1.07 13.06 7.45
N VAL A 111 -1.03 12.36 6.32
CA VAL A 111 -0.31 12.78 5.11
C VAL A 111 -1.14 12.44 3.90
N ALA A 112 -1.42 13.45 3.07
CA ALA A 112 -2.04 13.27 1.78
C ALA A 112 -0.96 13.28 0.68
N ILE A 113 -0.89 12.20 -0.09
CA ILE A 113 0.02 12.07 -1.23
C ILE A 113 -0.74 12.24 -2.55
N PRO A 114 -0.06 12.59 -3.67
CA PRO A 114 -0.72 12.66 -4.97
C PRO A 114 -1.41 11.33 -5.34
N ALA A 115 -2.63 11.42 -5.86
CA ALA A 115 -3.40 10.25 -6.31
C ALA A 115 -2.63 9.38 -7.31
N ALA A 116 -1.84 9.99 -8.20
CA ALA A 116 -0.98 9.28 -9.14
C ALA A 116 0.06 8.36 -8.47
N SER A 117 0.46 8.67 -7.23
CA SER A 117 1.41 7.89 -6.44
C SER A 117 0.75 6.81 -5.57
N ALA A 118 -0.56 6.87 -5.39
CA ALA A 118 -1.28 6.06 -4.41
C ALA A 118 -1.11 4.55 -4.62
N ALA A 119 -1.25 4.06 -5.85
CA ALA A 119 -1.16 2.63 -6.15
C ALA A 119 0.25 2.08 -5.89
N ALA A 120 1.28 2.78 -6.33
CA ALA A 120 2.67 2.36 -6.08
C ALA A 120 3.02 2.42 -4.59
N PHE A 121 2.58 3.47 -3.86
CA PHE A 121 2.74 3.60 -2.42
C PHE A 121 2.07 2.43 -1.67
N ALA A 122 0.83 2.13 -2.01
CA ALA A 122 0.06 1.06 -1.39
C ALA A 122 0.72 -0.32 -1.58
N LEU A 123 1.21 -0.60 -2.80
CA LEU A 123 1.90 -1.85 -3.09
C LEU A 123 3.22 -1.95 -2.34
N VAL A 124 4.01 -0.87 -2.27
CA VAL A 124 5.25 -0.84 -1.47
C VAL A 124 4.93 -1.12 0.00
N ALA A 125 3.96 -0.41 0.60
CA ALA A 125 3.56 -0.61 1.98
C ALA A 125 3.08 -2.05 2.24
N SER A 126 2.27 -2.60 1.33
CA SER A 126 1.76 -3.97 1.41
C SER A 126 2.89 -5.00 1.38
N GLU A 127 3.88 -4.86 0.47
CA GLU A 127 5.02 -5.78 0.39
C GLU A 127 5.90 -5.72 1.64
N LEU A 128 6.20 -4.52 2.12
CA LEU A 128 7.05 -4.35 3.31
C LEU A 128 6.39 -4.91 4.57
N LEU A 129 5.10 -4.63 4.76
CA LEU A 129 4.34 -5.15 5.91
C LEU A 129 4.15 -6.67 5.82
N ALA A 130 3.83 -7.20 4.63
CA ALA A 130 3.72 -8.64 4.41
C ALA A 130 5.05 -9.36 4.66
N ASN A 131 6.18 -8.76 4.29
CA ASN A 131 7.50 -9.31 4.57
C ASN A 131 7.78 -9.40 6.08
N ALA A 132 7.48 -8.35 6.84
CA ALA A 132 7.61 -8.37 8.30
C ALA A 132 6.74 -9.47 8.92
N LEU A 133 5.45 -9.56 8.54
CA LEU A 133 4.52 -10.55 9.07
C LEU A 133 4.90 -12.00 8.73
N LYS A 134 5.45 -12.24 7.53
CA LYS A 134 5.74 -13.60 7.03
C LYS A 134 7.13 -14.11 7.40
N HIS A 135 8.11 -13.21 7.54
CA HIS A 135 9.52 -13.58 7.57
C HIS A 135 10.28 -13.15 8.83
N ALA A 136 9.80 -12.14 9.55
CA ALA A 136 10.53 -11.64 10.72
C ALA A 136 10.49 -12.60 11.91
N PHE A 137 9.42 -13.39 12.03
CA PHE A 137 9.19 -14.21 13.24
C PHE A 137 8.93 -15.66 12.90
N PRO A 138 9.78 -16.58 13.38
CA PRO A 138 9.51 -18.01 13.29
C PRO A 138 8.16 -18.39 13.93
N PRO A 139 7.53 -19.51 13.54
CA PRO A 139 6.29 -19.96 14.16
C PRO A 139 6.41 -20.09 15.68
N GLY A 140 5.46 -19.47 16.41
CA GLY A 140 5.44 -19.49 17.89
C GLY A 140 6.42 -18.52 18.56
N VAL A 141 7.12 -17.68 17.78
CA VAL A 141 7.98 -16.63 18.32
C VAL A 141 7.29 -15.28 18.10
N GLY A 142 6.82 -14.68 19.17
CA GLY A 142 6.22 -13.36 19.15
C GLY A 142 7.22 -12.24 18.94
N GLY A 143 6.69 -11.06 18.62
CA GLY A 143 7.49 -9.85 18.45
C GLY A 143 6.66 -8.63 18.10
N ARG A 144 7.34 -7.56 17.74
CA ARG A 144 6.76 -6.26 17.48
C ARG A 144 7.09 -5.78 16.06
N ILE A 145 6.07 -5.24 15.39
CA ILE A 145 6.19 -4.53 14.12
C ILE A 145 5.74 -3.09 14.35
N VAL A 146 6.52 -2.12 13.93
CA VAL A 146 6.20 -0.69 14.01
C VAL A 146 6.02 -0.16 12.60
N VAL A 147 4.86 0.41 12.32
CA VAL A 147 4.55 1.12 11.06
C VAL A 147 4.51 2.60 11.36
N ARG A 148 5.43 3.35 10.80
CA ARG A 148 5.54 4.80 11.00
C ARG A 148 5.38 5.53 9.68
N LEU A 149 4.57 6.59 9.69
CA LEU A 149 4.44 7.53 8.60
C LEU A 149 4.69 8.94 9.12
N THR A 150 5.65 9.64 8.53
CA THR A 150 5.97 11.04 8.92
C THR A 150 5.95 11.95 7.71
N ASP A 151 5.54 13.21 7.95
CA ASP A 151 5.63 14.30 7.00
C ASP A 151 6.87 15.14 7.34
N GLU A 152 7.85 15.14 6.45
CA GLU A 152 9.05 15.98 6.53
C GLU A 152 8.96 17.19 5.57
N GLY A 153 7.74 17.58 5.20
CA GLY A 153 7.43 18.72 4.31
C GLY A 153 7.65 18.38 2.83
N ALA A 154 8.90 18.32 2.39
CA ALA A 154 9.22 17.97 1.01
C ALA A 154 9.22 16.45 0.73
N VAL A 155 9.10 15.64 1.77
CA VAL A 155 9.20 14.19 1.70
C VAL A 155 8.23 13.56 2.69
N CYS A 156 7.45 12.60 2.23
CA CYS A 156 6.70 11.68 3.08
C CYS A 156 7.57 10.43 3.34
N VAL A 157 7.77 10.05 4.60
CA VAL A 157 8.62 8.92 4.97
C VAL A 157 7.78 7.81 5.58
N LEU A 158 7.74 6.67 4.89
CA LEU A 158 7.19 5.42 5.41
C LEU A 158 8.33 4.58 5.96
N THR A 159 8.21 4.14 7.22
CA THR A 159 9.11 3.19 7.85
C THR A 159 8.33 2.01 8.40
N ILE A 160 8.76 0.80 8.06
CA ILE A 160 8.26 -0.45 8.67
C ILE A 160 9.47 -1.13 9.29
N ALA A 161 9.39 -1.37 10.60
CA ALA A 161 10.45 -1.98 11.37
C ALA A 161 9.91 -3.14 12.20
N ASP A 162 10.65 -4.25 12.26
CA ASP A 162 10.39 -5.38 13.13
C ASP A 162 11.56 -5.64 14.08
N ASP A 163 11.30 -6.35 15.18
CA ASP A 163 12.32 -6.84 16.11
C ASP A 163 12.59 -8.34 15.94
N GLY A 164 12.42 -8.82 14.71
CA GLY A 164 12.56 -10.23 14.35
C GLY A 164 14.00 -10.70 14.15
N ILE A 165 14.15 -11.83 13.46
CA ILE A 165 15.44 -12.49 13.23
C ILE A 165 16.40 -11.74 12.29
N GLY A 166 15.92 -10.64 11.68
CA GLY A 166 16.69 -9.89 10.70
C GLY A 166 16.66 -10.48 9.29
N MET A 167 17.42 -9.84 8.37
CA MET A 167 17.51 -10.28 6.97
C MET A 167 18.48 -11.44 6.83
N GLY A 168 17.96 -12.63 6.46
CA GLY A 168 18.79 -13.75 6.04
C GLY A 168 19.42 -13.52 4.66
N ALA A 169 20.39 -14.36 4.27
CA ALA A 169 21.07 -14.25 2.97
C ALA A 169 20.13 -14.37 1.75
N GLU A 170 18.96 -14.98 1.92
CA GLU A 170 17.93 -15.13 0.87
C GLU A 170 16.83 -14.07 0.92
N ALA A 171 17.00 -13.02 1.72
CA ALA A 171 15.94 -12.06 2.05
C ALA A 171 15.53 -11.13 0.88
N ALA A 172 16.27 -11.12 -0.23
CA ALA A 172 15.87 -10.42 -1.45
C ALA A 172 14.85 -11.22 -2.27
N GLY A 173 13.77 -11.66 -1.62
CA GLY A 173 12.66 -12.32 -2.30
C GLY A 173 11.97 -11.40 -3.31
N PHE A 174 11.14 -11.98 -4.17
CA PHE A 174 10.40 -11.27 -5.21
C PHE A 174 9.66 -10.02 -4.68
N GLY A 175 9.10 -10.06 -3.45
CA GLY A 175 8.38 -8.94 -2.84
C GLY A 175 9.25 -7.71 -2.61
N LEU A 176 10.47 -7.88 -2.08
CA LEU A 176 11.39 -6.76 -1.84
C LEU A 176 11.92 -6.17 -3.16
N THR A 177 12.19 -7.03 -4.16
CA THR A 177 12.55 -6.58 -5.52
C THR A 177 11.42 -5.74 -6.13
N LEU A 178 10.18 -6.22 -6.03
CA LEU A 178 9.00 -5.48 -6.50
C LEU A 178 8.83 -4.15 -5.76
N ALA A 179 8.96 -4.15 -4.44
CA ALA A 179 8.89 -2.92 -3.64
C ALA A 179 9.96 -1.90 -4.07
N GLY A 180 11.17 -2.37 -4.39
CA GLY A 180 12.24 -1.52 -4.93
C GLY A 180 11.89 -0.89 -6.29
N LEU A 181 11.34 -1.67 -7.21
CA LEU A 181 10.89 -1.17 -8.52
C LEU A 181 9.74 -0.16 -8.40
N LEU A 182 8.79 -0.43 -7.52
CA LEU A 182 7.67 0.48 -7.26
C LEU A 182 8.13 1.77 -6.55
N ALA A 183 9.11 1.68 -5.66
CA ALA A 183 9.73 2.85 -5.06
C ALA A 183 10.39 3.75 -6.12
N GLN A 184 11.05 3.17 -7.12
CA GLN A 184 11.59 3.96 -8.24
C GLN A 184 10.48 4.68 -9.03
N GLN A 185 9.33 4.05 -9.22
CA GLN A 185 8.17 4.69 -9.88
C GLN A 185 7.65 5.88 -9.06
N LEU A 186 7.81 5.88 -7.74
CA LEU A 186 7.53 6.99 -6.84
C LEU A 186 8.63 8.05 -6.81
N HIS A 187 9.69 7.92 -7.61
CA HIS A 187 10.93 8.69 -7.46
C HIS A 187 11.51 8.60 -6.04
N ALA A 188 11.17 7.53 -5.34
CA ALA A 188 11.60 7.22 -3.99
C ALA A 188 12.74 6.21 -4.00
N ARG A 189 13.45 6.11 -2.87
CA ARG A 189 14.44 5.07 -2.61
C ARG A 189 13.98 4.19 -1.47
N LEU A 190 14.01 2.89 -1.68
CA LEU A 190 13.83 1.90 -0.62
C LEU A 190 15.19 1.59 -0.01
N GLU A 191 15.31 1.79 1.29
CA GLU A 191 16.50 1.45 2.07
C GLU A 191 16.12 0.41 3.13
N THR A 192 16.97 -0.60 3.30
CA THR A 192 16.81 -1.61 4.34
C THR A 192 18.05 -1.66 5.22
N ALA A 193 17.85 -1.78 6.52
CA ALA A 193 18.92 -1.87 7.51
C ALA A 193 18.46 -2.73 8.69
N PRO A 194 19.36 -3.26 9.53
CA PRO A 194 18.99 -3.80 10.83
C PRO A 194 18.23 -2.76 11.65
N ALA A 195 17.14 -3.16 12.31
CA ALA A 195 16.39 -2.27 13.19
C ALA A 195 17.18 -1.94 14.46
N ASP A 196 17.83 -2.96 15.05
CA ASP A 196 18.78 -2.85 16.15
C ASP A 196 20.03 -3.71 15.87
N PRO A 197 21.12 -3.12 15.33
CA PRO A 197 22.33 -3.85 14.96
C PRO A 197 23.07 -4.55 16.14
N LEU A 198 22.76 -4.17 17.37
CA LEU A 198 23.41 -4.72 18.57
C LEU A 198 22.62 -5.83 19.23
N SER A 199 21.39 -6.09 18.78
CA SER A 199 20.53 -7.13 19.30
C SER A 199 20.87 -8.50 18.71
N ASP A 200 20.69 -9.58 19.50
CA ASP A 200 20.71 -10.96 19.01
C ASP A 200 19.59 -11.21 17.97
N ARG A 201 18.55 -10.42 18.01
CA ARG A 201 17.48 -10.33 17.02
C ARG A 201 17.51 -8.93 16.40
N PRO A 202 18.30 -8.72 15.34
CA PRO A 202 18.56 -7.37 14.81
C PRO A 202 17.34 -6.75 14.13
N GLY A 203 16.31 -7.55 13.80
CA GLY A 203 15.16 -7.11 13.06
C GLY A 203 15.50 -6.50 11.70
N VAL A 204 14.49 -5.97 11.03
CA VAL A 204 14.64 -5.24 9.78
C VAL A 204 13.93 -3.89 9.90
N ARG A 205 14.57 -2.84 9.42
CA ARG A 205 13.95 -1.54 9.18
C ARG A 205 13.99 -1.26 7.69
N ALA A 206 12.81 -1.15 7.08
CA ALA A 206 12.64 -0.72 5.70
C ALA A 206 12.11 0.72 5.70
N THR A 207 12.75 1.60 4.94
CA THR A 207 12.40 3.02 4.86
C THR A 207 12.22 3.42 3.41
N VAL A 208 11.10 4.09 3.11
CA VAL A 208 10.81 4.65 1.79
C VAL A 208 10.54 6.14 1.93
N ARG A 209 11.32 6.95 1.19
CA ARG A 209 11.23 8.41 1.17
C ARG A 209 10.58 8.86 -0.13
N VAL A 210 9.31 9.23 -0.07
CA VAL A 210 8.51 9.64 -1.22
C VAL A 210 8.56 11.16 -1.36
N PRO A 211 9.10 11.72 -2.45
CA PRO A 211 9.08 13.15 -2.67
C PRO A 211 7.64 13.68 -2.76
N MET A 212 7.38 14.76 -2.04
CA MET A 212 6.09 15.44 -2.09
C MET A 212 6.18 16.63 -3.06
N PRO A 213 5.14 16.88 -3.87
CA PRO A 213 5.10 18.08 -4.66
C PRO A 213 5.20 19.28 -3.70
N ARG A 214 6.07 20.24 -4.03
CA ARG A 214 6.12 21.49 -3.27
C ARG A 214 4.75 22.12 -3.35
N SER A 215 4.14 22.40 -2.22
CA SER A 215 2.97 23.26 -2.14
C SER A 215 3.40 24.57 -2.76
N GLY A 216 3.01 24.82 -4.02
CA GLY A 216 3.26 26.07 -4.69
C GLY A 216 2.60 27.17 -3.86
N GLY A 217 3.41 28.02 -3.22
CA GLY A 217 2.93 29.26 -2.68
C GLY A 217 2.35 30.06 -3.85
N GLY A 218 1.05 30.15 -3.90
CA GLY A 218 0.33 31.08 -4.74
C GLY A 218 0.31 32.47 -4.08
#